data_2044df9865348d8fee4e4c3767765c4e
#
_entry.id   2044df9865348d8fee4e4c3767765c4e
#
_cell.length_a   1.000
_cell.length_b   1.000
_cell.length_c   1.000
_cell.angle_alpha   90.00
_cell.angle_beta   90.00
_cell.angle_gamma   90.00
#
_symmetry.space_group_name_H-M   'P 1'
#
loop_
_entity.id
_entity.type
_entity.pdbx_description
1 polymer ?
#
loop_
_entity_poly.entity_id
_entity_poly.type
_entity_poly.pdbx_seq_one_letter_code
_entity_poly.pdbx_strand_id
1 'polypeptide(L)'
;FIASFDKGDMRKEWGIKPEYVNAKGNKVIARTYYDKYINEEYLEQELPASNTNILTWQTQLIRLAEMYLIATEANAKIGTVAAVKKGNDALNALKKARIEGWTDATYDQEALLNEIMNERERELVGEGYRLMDLKRWGKGVKRGKPQSKGLVLFPGQASTDGLDKPVDDQRMLWPIPKTEMDANPQLAGQQNPGY
;
A
#
# COMPACT_ATOMS: atom_id res chain seq x y z
N PHE A 1 -3.68 -2.78 9.63
CA PHE A 1 -3.57 -1.59 8.78
C PHE A 1 -4.53 -0.49 9.25
N ILE A 2 -5.86 -0.70 9.29
CA ILE A 2 -6.83 0.34 9.70
C ILE A 2 -6.53 0.93 11.08
N ALA A 3 -6.11 0.11 12.02
CA ALA A 3 -5.75 0.53 13.36
C ALA A 3 -4.44 1.36 13.43
N SER A 4 -3.69 1.44 12.33
CA SER A 4 -2.44 2.23 12.27
C SER A 4 -2.66 3.71 11.98
N PHE A 5 -3.89 4.11 11.61
CA PHE A 5 -4.22 5.51 11.38
C PHE A 5 -4.48 6.24 12.69
N ASP A 6 -3.94 7.44 12.82
CA ASP A 6 -4.14 8.31 13.96
C ASP A 6 -5.61 8.77 14.05
N LYS A 7 -6.00 9.23 15.23
CA LYS A 7 -7.31 9.89 15.41
C LYS A 7 -7.33 11.19 14.59
N GLY A 8 -8.37 11.39 13.79
CA GLY A 8 -8.50 12.55 12.90
C GLY A 8 -7.74 12.43 11.59
N ASP A 9 -7.16 11.26 11.29
CA ASP A 9 -6.55 11.00 9.99
C ASP A 9 -7.62 10.79 8.92
N MET A 10 -7.74 11.75 8.00
CA MET A 10 -8.74 11.73 6.93
C MET A 10 -8.63 10.53 6.00
N ARG A 11 -7.43 9.95 5.87
CA ARG A 11 -7.20 8.76 5.03
C ARG A 11 -7.93 7.53 5.54
N LYS A 12 -8.23 7.49 6.84
CA LYS A 12 -9.05 6.43 7.44
C LYS A 12 -10.47 6.44 6.89
N GLU A 13 -10.99 7.62 6.61
CA GLU A 13 -12.34 7.80 6.08
C GLU A 13 -12.40 7.56 4.57
N TRP A 14 -11.32 7.86 3.83
CA TRP A 14 -11.25 7.60 2.39
C TRP A 14 -11.25 6.13 2.02
N GLY A 15 -10.80 5.29 2.92
CA GLY A 15 -10.47 3.92 2.58
C GLY A 15 -11.41 2.86 3.13
N ILE A 16 -12.46 3.22 3.89
CA ILE A 16 -13.19 2.18 4.59
C ILE A 16 -14.66 2.57 4.70
N LYS A 17 -15.42 2.14 3.72
CA LYS A 17 -16.89 2.18 3.82
C LYS A 17 -17.37 0.78 4.20
N PRO A 18 -17.67 0.50 5.49
CA PRO A 18 -18.14 -0.82 5.92
C PRO A 18 -19.54 -1.15 5.42
N GLU A 19 -20.30 -0.14 5.00
CA GLU A 19 -21.66 -0.28 4.50
C GLU A 19 -21.86 0.53 3.22
N TYR A 20 -22.53 -0.05 2.24
CA TYR A 20 -23.03 0.70 1.09
C TYR A 20 -24.50 0.36 0.84
N VAL A 21 -25.20 1.29 0.23
CA VAL A 21 -26.57 1.05 -0.23
C VAL A 21 -26.50 0.52 -1.65
N ASN A 22 -27.01 -0.67 -1.91
CA ASN A 22 -27.03 -1.22 -3.27
C ASN A 22 -28.10 -0.50 -4.14
N ALA A 23 -28.08 -0.74 -5.45
CA ALA A 23 -29.02 -0.15 -6.39
C ALA A 23 -30.51 -0.45 -6.08
N LYS A 24 -30.80 -1.38 -5.17
CA LYS A 24 -32.16 -1.70 -4.68
C LYS A 24 -32.50 -0.99 -3.37
N GLY A 25 -31.66 -0.07 -2.91
CA GLY A 25 -31.88 0.67 -1.66
C GLY A 25 -31.59 -0.14 -0.38
N ASN A 26 -31.07 -1.34 -0.48
CA ASN A 26 -30.77 -2.17 0.68
C ASN A 26 -29.35 -1.85 1.20
N LYS A 27 -29.25 -1.65 2.52
CA LYS A 27 -27.93 -1.63 3.18
C LYS A 27 -27.29 -2.99 3.05
N VAL A 28 -26.12 -3.02 2.42
CA VAL A 28 -25.30 -4.20 2.30
C VAL A 28 -24.07 -3.98 3.18
N ILE A 29 -23.83 -4.89 4.13
CA ILE A 29 -22.57 -4.89 4.87
C ILE A 29 -21.49 -5.27 3.87
N ALA A 30 -20.77 -4.27 3.39
CA ALA A 30 -19.67 -4.48 2.50
C ALA A 30 -18.48 -5.08 3.27
N ARG A 31 -17.71 -5.86 2.55
CA ARG A 31 -16.34 -6.15 2.97
C ARG A 31 -15.62 -4.80 3.07
N THR A 32 -14.80 -4.63 4.09
CA THR A 32 -13.92 -3.46 4.20
C THR A 32 -13.09 -3.37 2.92
N TYR A 33 -13.24 -2.31 2.18
CA TYR A 33 -12.47 -2.04 0.96
C TYR A 33 -11.83 -0.66 1.07
N TYR A 34 -10.82 -0.43 0.27
CA TYR A 34 -10.12 0.85 0.21
C TYR A 34 -10.54 1.57 -1.06
N ASP A 35 -11.25 2.69 -0.92
CA ASP A 35 -11.85 3.42 -2.04
C ASP A 35 -11.08 4.69 -2.44
N LYS A 36 -9.81 4.76 -2.07
CA LYS A 36 -8.90 5.89 -2.36
C LYS A 36 -8.96 6.40 -3.81
N TYR A 37 -9.36 5.53 -4.72
CA TYR A 37 -9.38 5.80 -6.15
C TYR A 37 -10.78 5.79 -6.77
N ILE A 38 -11.81 5.57 -5.97
CA ILE A 38 -13.18 5.57 -6.47
C ILE A 38 -13.65 7.01 -6.46
N ASN A 39 -13.94 7.55 -7.65
CA ASN A 39 -14.59 8.85 -7.76
C ASN A 39 -16.08 8.66 -7.46
N GLU A 40 -16.59 9.29 -6.41
CA GLU A 40 -18.01 9.23 -6.02
C GLU A 40 -18.93 9.71 -7.13
N GLU A 41 -18.48 10.65 -7.95
CA GLU A 41 -19.18 11.16 -9.13
C GLU A 41 -19.55 10.06 -10.15
N TYR A 42 -18.75 8.98 -10.20
CA TYR A 42 -19.04 7.82 -11.05
C TYR A 42 -19.99 6.80 -10.38
N LEU A 43 -20.07 6.80 -9.06
CA LEU A 43 -20.99 5.91 -8.33
C LEU A 43 -22.43 6.41 -8.36
N GLU A 44 -22.64 7.72 -8.56
CA GLU A 44 -23.95 8.33 -8.68
C GLU A 44 -24.55 8.17 -10.09
N GLN A 45 -23.76 7.83 -11.09
CA GLN A 45 -24.24 7.54 -12.42
C GLN A 45 -24.80 6.10 -12.46
N GLU A 46 -26.09 5.95 -12.77
CA GLU A 46 -26.69 4.67 -13.12
C GLU A 46 -26.09 4.15 -14.43
N LEU A 47 -24.89 3.61 -14.36
CA LEU A 47 -24.22 3.06 -15.53
C LEU A 47 -24.77 1.66 -15.81
N PRO A 48 -25.12 1.35 -17.06
CA PRO A 48 -25.57 0.02 -17.42
C PRO A 48 -24.49 -1.02 -17.08
N ALA A 49 -24.89 -2.19 -16.59
CA ALA A 49 -24.02 -3.26 -16.14
C ALA A 49 -22.96 -3.71 -17.18
N SER A 50 -23.12 -3.31 -18.44
CA SER A 50 -22.18 -3.57 -19.54
C SER A 50 -21.08 -2.52 -19.70
N ASN A 51 -21.11 -1.42 -18.92
CA ASN A 51 -20.10 -0.37 -19.07
C ASN A 51 -18.88 -0.68 -18.22
N THR A 52 -17.92 -1.40 -18.82
CA THR A 52 -16.63 -1.71 -18.21
C THR A 52 -15.67 -0.51 -18.12
N ASN A 53 -16.05 0.64 -18.70
CA ASN A 53 -15.24 1.86 -18.70
C ASN A 53 -15.29 2.65 -17.37
N ILE A 54 -16.03 2.18 -16.37
CA ILE A 54 -16.10 2.74 -15.01
C ILE A 54 -14.73 2.70 -14.31
N LEU A 55 -13.81 1.92 -14.83
CA LEU A 55 -12.50 1.68 -14.24
C LEU A 55 -11.37 2.47 -14.91
N THR A 56 -11.66 3.54 -15.62
CA THR A 56 -10.62 4.46 -16.11
C THR A 56 -10.09 5.29 -14.94
N TRP A 57 -9.29 4.65 -14.15
CA TRP A 57 -8.58 5.26 -13.04
C TRP A 57 -7.43 6.08 -13.58
N GLN A 58 -7.33 7.32 -13.14
CA GLN A 58 -6.09 8.05 -13.35
C GLN A 58 -5.02 7.47 -12.42
N THR A 59 -4.18 6.61 -12.97
CA THR A 59 -3.03 6.09 -12.24
C THR A 59 -2.06 7.25 -12.01
N GLN A 60 -1.96 7.70 -10.77
CA GLN A 60 -0.99 8.71 -10.40
C GLN A 60 0.38 8.05 -10.26
N LEU A 61 1.25 8.28 -11.22
CA LEU A 61 2.61 7.74 -11.22
C LEU A 61 3.52 8.45 -10.23
N ILE A 62 3.34 9.75 -10.05
CA ILE A 62 4.14 10.59 -9.16
C ILE A 62 3.21 11.60 -8.49
N ARG A 63 3.33 11.74 -7.17
CA ARG A 63 2.58 12.75 -6.41
C ARG A 63 3.41 13.38 -5.30
N LEU A 64 3.06 14.62 -4.94
CA LEU A 64 3.82 15.43 -4.00
C LEU A 64 4.01 14.73 -2.63
N ALA A 65 3.02 13.97 -2.16
CA ALA A 65 3.14 13.23 -0.91
C ALA A 65 4.32 12.25 -0.92
N GLU A 66 4.56 11.57 -2.04
CA GLU A 66 5.72 10.69 -2.18
C GLU A 66 7.03 11.47 -2.06
N MET A 67 7.10 12.69 -2.62
CA MET A 67 8.30 13.53 -2.50
C MET A 67 8.62 13.89 -1.05
N TYR A 68 7.62 14.20 -0.24
CA TYR A 68 7.82 14.40 1.21
C TYR A 68 8.33 13.14 1.90
N LEU A 69 7.79 11.97 1.53
CA LEU A 69 8.23 10.69 2.10
C LEU A 69 9.67 10.33 1.70
N ILE A 70 10.04 10.59 0.45
CA ILE A 70 11.43 10.42 -0.04
C ILE A 70 12.37 11.38 0.70
N ALA A 71 11.99 12.65 0.82
CA ALA A 71 12.79 13.65 1.53
C ALA A 71 12.99 13.27 3.01
N THR A 72 11.94 12.79 3.67
CA THR A 72 11.99 12.32 5.04
C THR A 72 13.00 11.17 5.18
N GLU A 73 12.88 10.13 4.36
CA GLU A 73 13.74 8.95 4.44
C GLU A 73 15.19 9.29 4.10
N ALA A 74 15.43 10.05 3.05
CA ALA A 74 16.77 10.45 2.65
C ALA A 74 17.48 11.24 3.76
N ASN A 75 16.79 12.20 4.36
CA ASN A 75 17.36 12.99 5.48
C ASN A 75 17.56 12.14 6.74
N ALA A 76 16.67 11.21 7.05
CA ALA A 76 16.88 10.27 8.15
C ALA A 76 18.11 9.38 7.92
N LYS A 77 18.33 8.91 6.69
CA LYS A 77 19.52 8.09 6.33
C LYS A 77 20.83 8.88 6.36
N ILE A 78 20.82 10.17 6.04
CA ILE A 78 21.99 11.04 6.21
C ILE A 78 22.41 11.11 7.69
N GLY A 79 21.45 11.15 8.62
CA GLY A 79 21.66 10.96 10.05
C GLY A 79 22.30 12.13 10.80
N THR A 80 22.72 13.21 10.13
CA THR A 80 23.18 14.40 10.86
C THR A 80 22.01 15.10 11.55
N VAL A 81 22.24 15.78 12.66
CA VAL A 81 21.19 16.50 13.40
C VAL A 81 20.39 17.43 12.48
N ALA A 82 21.08 18.16 11.62
CA ALA A 82 20.42 19.07 10.67
C ALA A 82 19.58 18.31 9.62
N ALA A 83 20.04 17.17 9.15
CA ALA A 83 19.30 16.34 8.20
C ALA A 83 18.08 15.70 8.89
N VAL A 84 18.24 15.11 10.06
CA VAL A 84 17.12 14.53 10.83
C VAL A 84 16.05 15.58 11.10
N LYS A 85 16.44 16.82 11.44
CA LYS A 85 15.48 17.92 11.56
C LYS A 85 14.72 18.17 10.26
N LYS A 86 15.39 18.25 9.10
CA LYS A 86 14.74 18.42 7.80
C LYS A 86 13.80 17.27 7.47
N GLY A 87 14.16 16.05 7.82
CA GLY A 87 13.31 14.87 7.68
C GLY A 87 12.03 14.98 8.51
N ASN A 88 12.15 15.41 9.76
CA ASN A 88 11.00 15.69 10.63
C ASN A 88 10.11 16.79 10.05
N ASP A 89 10.70 17.89 9.57
CA ASP A 89 9.95 19.00 8.97
C ASP A 89 9.12 18.51 7.75
N ALA A 90 9.70 17.67 6.90
CA ALA A 90 9.02 17.09 5.73
C ALA A 90 7.89 16.14 6.15
N LEU A 91 8.11 15.27 7.13
CA LEU A 91 7.09 14.35 7.62
C LEU A 91 5.93 15.11 8.28
N ASN A 92 6.23 16.10 9.12
CA ASN A 92 5.22 16.93 9.76
C ASN A 92 4.37 17.71 8.74
N ALA A 93 4.98 18.21 7.66
CA ALA A 93 4.24 18.88 6.59
C ALA A 93 3.22 17.93 5.94
N LEU A 94 3.59 16.67 5.70
CA LEU A 94 2.66 15.67 5.17
C LEU A 94 1.56 15.35 6.19
N LYS A 95 1.93 15.09 7.44
CA LYS A 95 0.97 14.72 8.49
C LYS A 95 -0.03 15.84 8.79
N LYS A 96 0.39 17.10 8.79
CA LYS A 96 -0.52 18.27 8.89
C LYS A 96 -1.57 18.29 7.79
N ALA A 97 -1.21 17.86 6.58
CA ALA A 97 -2.14 17.81 5.45
C ALA A 97 -3.06 16.58 5.49
N ARG A 98 -2.88 15.66 6.43
CA ARG A 98 -3.63 14.40 6.54
C ARG A 98 -4.39 14.23 7.85
N ILE A 99 -3.90 14.84 8.92
CA ILE A 99 -4.41 14.61 10.27
C ILE A 99 -4.90 15.93 10.84
N GLU A 100 -6.18 16.01 11.10
CA GLU A 100 -6.80 17.19 11.73
C GLU A 100 -6.20 17.42 13.11
N GLY A 101 -5.79 18.67 13.37
CA GLY A 101 -5.20 19.04 14.67
C GLY A 101 -3.80 18.48 14.93
N TRP A 102 -3.08 18.01 13.86
CA TRP A 102 -1.73 17.51 14.03
C TRP A 102 -0.80 18.52 14.71
N THR A 103 -0.12 18.05 15.75
CA THR A 103 0.98 18.79 16.39
C THR A 103 2.31 18.20 15.97
N ASP A 104 3.27 19.06 15.62
CA ASP A 104 4.58 18.63 15.14
C ASP A 104 5.26 17.69 16.13
N ALA A 105 5.60 16.52 15.63
CA ALA A 105 6.37 15.53 16.35
C ALA A 105 7.86 15.65 16.00
N THR A 106 8.71 15.29 16.95
CA THR A 106 10.15 15.22 16.74
C THR A 106 10.60 13.79 17.00
N TYR A 107 11.19 13.19 16.00
CA TYR A 107 11.75 11.85 16.04
C TYR A 107 13.28 11.94 15.98
N ASP A 108 13.99 11.10 16.72
CA ASP A 108 15.40 10.85 16.47
C ASP A 108 15.57 10.06 15.14
N GLN A 109 16.79 9.78 14.75
CA GLN A 109 17.09 9.12 13.48
C GLN A 109 16.38 7.76 13.35
N GLU A 110 16.47 6.92 14.36
CA GLU A 110 15.91 5.57 14.33
C GLU A 110 14.40 5.57 14.34
N ALA A 111 13.81 6.38 15.22
CA ALA A 111 12.35 6.55 15.28
C ALA A 111 11.81 7.14 13.98
N LEU A 112 12.52 8.08 13.35
CA LEU A 112 12.12 8.65 12.07
C LEU A 112 12.16 7.61 10.94
N LEU A 113 13.18 6.74 10.90
CA LEU A 113 13.26 5.64 9.94
C LEU A 113 12.13 4.63 10.13
N ASN A 114 11.73 4.36 11.36
CA ASN A 114 10.61 3.47 11.65
C ASN A 114 9.28 4.13 11.30
N GLU A 115 9.10 5.41 11.64
CA GLU A 115 7.86 6.12 11.34
C GLU A 115 7.64 6.30 9.82
N ILE A 116 8.70 6.55 9.05
CA ILE A 116 8.57 6.67 7.60
C ILE A 116 8.11 5.35 6.95
N MET A 117 8.52 4.19 7.47
CA MET A 117 8.03 2.91 6.97
C MET A 117 6.52 2.75 7.17
N ASN A 118 6.02 3.20 8.31
CA ASN A 118 4.59 3.18 8.64
C ASN A 118 3.83 4.23 7.80
N GLU A 119 4.39 5.43 7.66
CA GLU A 119 3.73 6.50 6.92
C GLU A 119 3.65 6.20 5.42
N ARG A 120 4.69 5.59 4.83
CA ARG A 120 4.64 5.11 3.45
C ARG A 120 3.56 4.05 3.24
N GLU A 121 3.37 3.16 4.21
CA GLU A 121 2.30 2.16 4.15
C GLU A 121 0.91 2.82 4.15
N ARG A 122 0.69 3.82 5.03
CA ARG A 122 -0.57 4.55 5.11
C ARG A 122 -0.84 5.38 3.86
N GLU A 123 0.16 6.12 3.41
CA GLU A 123 0.02 7.10 2.33
C GLU A 123 -0.05 6.45 0.95
N LEU A 124 0.76 5.39 0.70
CA LEU A 124 0.94 4.79 -0.62
C LEU A 124 0.19 3.45 -0.79
N VAL A 125 -0.76 3.15 0.10
CA VAL A 125 -1.57 1.94 -0.01
C VAL A 125 -2.28 1.88 -1.37
N GLY A 126 -2.22 0.72 -2.02
CA GLY A 126 -2.83 0.50 -3.33
C GLY A 126 -2.04 1.05 -4.53
N GLU A 127 -0.90 1.71 -4.30
CA GLU A 127 -0.08 2.33 -5.36
C GLU A 127 1.10 1.46 -5.85
N GLY A 128 1.19 0.22 -5.37
CA GLY A 128 2.21 -0.74 -5.84
C GLY A 128 3.58 -0.63 -5.16
N TYR A 129 3.81 0.35 -4.30
CA TYR A 129 5.12 0.60 -3.70
C TYR A 129 5.52 -0.40 -2.60
N ARG A 130 4.56 -1.02 -1.90
CA ARG A 130 4.83 -1.75 -0.66
C ARG A 130 5.86 -2.87 -0.80
N LEU A 131 5.78 -3.68 -1.85
CA LEU A 131 6.72 -4.78 -2.05
C LEU A 131 8.15 -4.25 -2.28
N MET A 132 8.29 -3.20 -3.08
CA MET A 132 9.59 -2.59 -3.35
C MET A 132 10.18 -1.96 -2.09
N ASP A 133 9.36 -1.30 -1.29
CA ASP A 133 9.76 -0.73 0.00
C ASP A 133 10.25 -1.81 0.97
N LEU A 134 9.48 -2.88 1.13
CA LEU A 134 9.88 -3.99 2.00
C LEU A 134 11.21 -4.62 1.56
N LYS A 135 11.39 -4.85 0.27
CA LYS A 135 12.64 -5.40 -0.27
C LYS A 135 13.84 -4.50 0.00
N ARG A 136 13.74 -3.20 -0.31
CA ARG A 136 14.86 -2.26 -0.12
C ARG A 136 15.18 -1.98 1.36
N TRP A 137 14.24 -2.24 2.27
CA TRP A 137 14.46 -2.17 3.73
C TRP A 137 14.91 -3.50 4.33
N GLY A 138 15.06 -4.56 3.53
CA GLY A 138 15.39 -5.90 4.02
C GLY A 138 14.29 -6.48 4.92
N LYS A 139 13.05 -6.15 4.65
CA LYS A 139 11.88 -6.63 5.40
C LYS A 139 11.09 -7.67 4.62
N GLY A 140 10.60 -8.67 5.32
CA GLY A 140 9.65 -9.62 4.77
C GLY A 140 8.21 -9.05 4.75
N VAL A 141 7.32 -9.78 4.09
CA VAL A 141 5.88 -9.49 4.12
C VAL A 141 5.26 -10.13 5.35
N LYS A 142 4.55 -9.34 6.15
CA LYS A 142 3.71 -9.83 7.24
C LYS A 142 2.28 -9.38 6.99
N ARG A 143 1.37 -10.34 6.85
CA ARG A 143 -0.06 -10.08 6.69
C ARG A 143 -0.81 -10.56 7.91
N GLY A 144 -1.75 -9.77 8.39
CA GLY A 144 -2.65 -10.18 9.45
C GLY A 144 -3.60 -11.30 9.00
N LYS A 145 -4.35 -11.86 9.94
CA LYS A 145 -5.39 -12.84 9.61
C LYS A 145 -6.37 -12.27 8.60
N PRO A 146 -6.79 -13.03 7.59
CA PRO A 146 -7.78 -12.57 6.62
C PRO A 146 -9.09 -12.25 7.33
N GLN A 147 -9.75 -11.17 6.93
CA GLN A 147 -11.02 -10.72 7.51
C GLN A 147 -12.18 -11.68 7.22
N SER A 148 -12.07 -12.50 6.17
CA SER A 148 -13.07 -13.51 5.84
C SER A 148 -12.44 -14.71 5.13
N LYS A 149 -13.09 -15.87 5.25
CA LYS A 149 -12.67 -17.11 4.56
C LYS A 149 -12.62 -16.99 3.03
N GLY A 150 -13.28 -15.98 2.44
CA GLY A 150 -13.29 -15.77 0.98
C GLY A 150 -12.17 -14.87 0.46
N LEU A 151 -11.32 -14.32 1.33
CA LEU A 151 -10.15 -13.50 0.97
C LEU A 151 -8.86 -14.32 0.90
N VAL A 152 -8.96 -15.62 0.78
CA VAL A 152 -7.80 -16.47 0.52
C VAL A 152 -7.29 -16.15 -0.88
N LEU A 153 -6.07 -15.67 -0.95
CA LEU A 153 -5.46 -15.12 -2.16
C LEU A 153 -5.21 -16.17 -3.25
N PHE A 154 -5.30 -17.46 -2.91
CA PHE A 154 -5.09 -18.55 -3.87
C PHE A 154 -6.10 -19.66 -3.64
N PRO A 155 -6.87 -20.07 -4.64
CA PRO A 155 -7.77 -21.22 -4.56
C PRO A 155 -6.97 -22.47 -4.15
N GLY A 156 -7.42 -23.17 -3.11
CA GLY A 156 -6.85 -24.44 -2.69
C GLY A 156 -5.70 -24.40 -1.69
N GLN A 157 -5.28 -23.22 -1.23
CA GLN A 157 -4.30 -23.13 -0.14
C GLN A 157 -4.96 -23.01 1.23
N ALA A 158 -4.36 -23.66 2.23
CA ALA A 158 -4.75 -23.46 3.61
C ALA A 158 -4.63 -21.98 3.99
N SER A 159 -5.56 -21.49 4.79
CA SER A 159 -5.79 -20.06 5.07
C SER A 159 -4.62 -19.30 5.70
N THR A 160 -3.51 -19.94 5.97
CA THR A 160 -2.32 -19.35 6.61
C THR A 160 -1.08 -19.41 5.74
N ASP A 161 -1.05 -20.28 4.72
CA ASP A 161 0.13 -20.39 3.86
C ASP A 161 0.23 -19.20 2.92
N GLY A 162 1.30 -18.44 3.07
CA GLY A 162 1.59 -17.31 2.21
C GLY A 162 1.21 -15.94 2.75
N LEU A 163 0.70 -15.87 3.98
CA LEU A 163 0.45 -14.59 4.65
C LEU A 163 1.76 -13.93 5.09
N ASP A 164 2.70 -14.71 5.56
CA ASP A 164 4.02 -14.24 5.96
C ASP A 164 5.07 -14.78 4.99
N LYS A 165 5.94 -13.90 4.51
CA LYS A 165 7.07 -14.20 3.65
C LYS A 165 8.31 -13.59 4.25
N PRO A 166 9.33 -14.38 4.62
CA PRO A 166 10.61 -13.82 5.03
C PRO A 166 11.26 -13.06 3.87
N VAL A 167 12.24 -12.23 4.17
CA VAL A 167 12.90 -11.38 3.16
C VAL A 167 13.63 -12.18 2.09
N ASP A 168 14.11 -13.35 2.45
CA ASP A 168 14.82 -14.31 1.60
C ASP A 168 13.90 -15.36 0.95
N ASP A 169 12.58 -15.25 1.13
CA ASP A 169 11.64 -16.11 0.43
C ASP A 169 11.81 -15.91 -1.09
N GLN A 170 12.07 -17.02 -1.80
CA GLN A 170 12.28 -17.00 -3.24
C GLN A 170 11.13 -16.34 -4.00
N ARG A 171 9.89 -16.39 -3.50
CA ARG A 171 8.71 -15.74 -4.08
C ARG A 171 8.69 -14.21 -3.92
N MET A 172 9.68 -13.63 -3.26
CA MET A 172 9.94 -12.18 -3.30
C MET A 172 10.54 -11.74 -4.64
N LEU A 173 10.97 -12.69 -5.48
CA LEU A 173 11.36 -12.45 -6.88
C LEU A 173 10.22 -12.87 -7.80
N TRP A 174 10.08 -12.18 -8.91
CA TRP A 174 9.16 -12.59 -9.98
C TRP A 174 9.77 -13.72 -10.80
N PRO A 175 8.97 -14.67 -11.33
CA PRO A 175 9.49 -15.64 -12.28
C PRO A 175 9.91 -14.94 -13.59
N ILE A 176 10.86 -15.53 -14.29
CA ILE A 176 11.07 -15.20 -15.70
C ILE A 176 9.80 -15.66 -16.44
N PRO A 177 9.13 -14.79 -17.21
CA PRO A 177 7.91 -15.17 -17.93
C PRO A 177 8.12 -16.42 -18.79
N LYS A 178 7.13 -17.32 -18.76
CA LYS A 178 7.23 -18.56 -19.55
C LYS A 178 7.44 -18.29 -21.03
N THR A 179 6.82 -17.25 -21.58
CA THR A 179 6.99 -16.82 -22.96
C THR A 179 8.46 -16.49 -23.31
N GLU A 180 9.19 -15.87 -22.38
CA GLU A 180 10.61 -15.56 -22.54
C GLU A 180 11.46 -16.84 -22.48
N MET A 181 11.12 -17.73 -21.54
CA MET A 181 11.80 -19.02 -21.40
C MET A 181 11.63 -19.89 -22.67
N ASP A 182 10.42 -19.90 -23.23
CA ASP A 182 10.11 -20.67 -24.42
C ASP A 182 10.74 -20.07 -25.70
N ALA A 183 10.87 -18.75 -25.77
CA ALA A 183 11.47 -18.04 -26.91
C ALA A 183 13.00 -18.08 -26.91
N ASN A 184 13.64 -18.24 -25.76
CA ASN A 184 15.09 -18.25 -25.62
C ASN A 184 15.60 -19.50 -24.90
N PRO A 185 16.01 -20.56 -25.64
CA PRO A 185 16.52 -21.80 -25.05
C PRO A 185 17.73 -21.60 -24.11
N GLN A 186 18.48 -20.50 -24.26
CA GLN A 186 19.62 -20.20 -23.38
C GLN A 186 19.19 -19.83 -21.95
N LEU A 187 17.92 -19.53 -21.73
CA LEU A 187 17.36 -19.31 -20.41
C LEU A 187 17.01 -20.61 -19.67
N ALA A 188 17.16 -21.76 -20.34
CA ALA A 188 16.91 -23.05 -19.70
C ALA A 188 17.78 -23.21 -18.44
N GLY A 189 17.15 -23.48 -17.31
CA GLY A 189 17.84 -23.61 -16.02
C GLY A 189 18.16 -22.29 -15.31
N GLN A 190 17.80 -21.14 -15.88
CA GLN A 190 18.03 -19.83 -15.27
C GLN A 190 16.78 -19.26 -14.56
N GLN A 191 15.71 -20.03 -14.48
CA GLN A 191 14.52 -19.60 -13.76
C GLN A 191 14.82 -19.29 -12.29
N ASN A 192 14.18 -18.26 -11.76
CA ASN A 192 14.29 -17.93 -10.35
C ASN A 192 13.83 -19.11 -9.48
N PRO A 193 14.50 -19.36 -8.35
CA PRO A 193 14.14 -20.49 -7.47
C PRO A 193 12.66 -20.47 -7.08
N GLY A 194 12.01 -21.63 -7.10
CA GLY A 194 10.62 -21.79 -6.66
C GLY A 194 9.56 -21.70 -7.76
N TYR A 195 9.99 -21.60 -9.01
CA TYR A 195 9.10 -21.58 -10.20
C TYR A 195 9.43 -22.68 -11.18
#